data_d7f95ce87468990516b07844800af2d9
#
_entry.id   d7f95ce87468990516b07844800af2d9
#
_cell.length_a   1.000
_cell.length_b   1.000
_cell.length_c   1.000
_cell.angle_alpha   90.00
_cell.angle_beta   90.00
_cell.angle_gamma   90.00
#
_symmetry.space_group_name_H-M   'P 1'
#
loop_
_entity.id
_entity.type
_entity.pdbx_description
1 polymer ?
#
loop_
_entity_poly.entity_id
_entity_poly.type
_entity_poly.pdbx_seq_one_letter_code
_entity_poly.pdbx_strand_id
1 'polypeptide(L)'
;MDASKKQREPVAFKSLAELKRFIRPGVELKTVSHANHADMVGLTRLVTTVQTVGFYSKVKDQPEHPFSTCNHGKGFYTDFGKAGNYIFDGTTVKVKDTRKQDRGVIYELEFYDREQNMEETMMDRKMVNFIREQYPPGTRIRLNAMDDPHHPILPGTEGEVDFVDDEGQIFMKWDNGRTLPLIP
;
A
#
# COMPACT_ATOMS: atom_id res chain seq x y z
N MET A 1 -1.06 18.88 10.50
CA MET A 1 -1.80 17.84 11.24
C MET A 1 -1.63 16.55 10.48
N ASP A 2 -0.99 15.61 11.12
CA ASP A 2 -0.61 14.33 10.49
C ASP A 2 -1.89 13.55 10.18
N ALA A 3 -2.19 13.36 8.90
CA ALA A 3 -3.26 12.48 8.47
C ALA A 3 -2.86 11.08 8.94
N SER A 4 -3.40 10.67 10.07
CA SER A 4 -3.24 9.36 10.66
C SER A 4 -3.53 8.31 9.58
N LYS A 5 -2.49 7.80 8.92
CA LYS A 5 -2.61 6.62 8.06
C LYS A 5 -3.23 5.53 8.91
N LYS A 6 -4.49 5.26 8.68
CA LYS A 6 -5.22 4.18 9.35
C LYS A 6 -4.41 2.91 9.14
N GLN A 7 -3.81 2.42 10.22
CA GLN A 7 -2.94 1.25 10.18
C GLN A 7 -3.81 0.06 9.76
N ARG A 8 -3.54 -0.49 8.59
CA ARG A 8 -4.27 -1.66 8.08
C ARG A 8 -4.06 -2.84 9.01
N GLU A 9 -5.14 -3.52 9.33
CA GLU A 9 -5.08 -4.72 10.15
C GLU A 9 -4.80 -5.95 9.27
N PRO A 10 -3.88 -6.82 9.68
CA PRO A 10 -3.66 -8.07 8.96
C PRO A 10 -4.85 -9.01 9.11
N VAL A 11 -5.07 -9.81 8.07
CA VAL A 11 -6.19 -10.76 7.99
C VAL A 11 -5.88 -12.02 8.80
N ALA A 12 -6.80 -12.43 9.66
CA ALA A 12 -6.70 -13.67 10.41
C ALA A 12 -7.23 -14.87 9.61
N PHE A 13 -6.54 -16.00 9.67
CA PHE A 13 -6.94 -17.25 9.05
C PHE A 13 -7.05 -18.37 10.07
N LYS A 14 -8.02 -19.27 9.86
CA LYS A 14 -8.23 -20.46 10.71
C LYS A 14 -7.66 -21.72 10.09
N SER A 15 -7.34 -21.71 8.80
CA SER A 15 -6.88 -22.89 8.07
C SER A 15 -6.10 -22.56 6.82
N LEU A 16 -5.31 -23.54 6.34
CA LEU A 16 -4.61 -23.45 5.06
C LEU A 16 -5.59 -23.33 3.88
N ALA A 17 -6.78 -23.89 4.00
CA ALA A 17 -7.81 -23.79 2.97
C ALA A 17 -8.35 -22.36 2.84
N GLU A 18 -8.50 -21.64 3.95
CA GLU A 18 -8.85 -20.21 3.95
C GLU A 18 -7.74 -19.37 3.34
N LEU A 19 -6.49 -19.58 3.77
CA LEU A 19 -5.34 -18.87 3.23
C LEU A 19 -5.24 -19.07 1.71
N LYS A 20 -5.37 -20.32 1.21
CA LYS A 20 -5.33 -20.62 -0.23
C LYS A 20 -6.43 -19.92 -1.03
N ARG A 21 -7.63 -19.78 -0.46
CA ARG A 21 -8.73 -19.04 -1.11
C ARG A 21 -8.49 -17.54 -1.14
N PHE A 22 -7.84 -17.02 -0.11
CA PHE A 22 -7.51 -15.61 0.01
C PHE A 22 -6.38 -15.17 -0.93
N ILE A 23 -5.35 -16.02 -1.09
CA ILE A 23 -4.15 -15.69 -1.87
C ILE A 23 -4.50 -15.53 -3.35
N ARG A 24 -4.28 -14.31 -3.86
CA ARG A 24 -4.43 -13.93 -5.26
C ARG A 24 -3.38 -12.88 -5.64
N PRO A 25 -3.07 -12.66 -6.92
CA PRO A 25 -2.17 -11.58 -7.33
C PRO A 25 -2.60 -10.24 -6.78
N GLY A 26 -1.64 -9.48 -6.24
CA GLY A 26 -1.85 -8.18 -5.61
C GLY A 26 -2.15 -8.22 -4.11
N VAL A 27 -2.33 -9.40 -3.49
CA VAL A 27 -2.36 -9.51 -2.03
C VAL A 27 -1.02 -9.08 -1.46
N GLU A 28 -1.04 -8.25 -0.44
CA GLU A 28 0.16 -7.84 0.27
C GLU A 28 0.45 -8.80 1.43
N LEU A 29 1.73 -9.06 1.66
CA LEU A 29 2.19 -9.79 2.82
C LEU A 29 3.44 -9.15 3.40
N LYS A 30 3.57 -9.21 4.72
CA LYS A 30 4.73 -8.74 5.46
C LYS A 30 5.42 -9.91 6.16
N THR A 31 6.74 -9.97 6.08
CA THR A 31 7.53 -10.95 6.85
C THR A 31 7.75 -10.40 8.25
N VAL A 32 7.20 -11.08 9.24
CA VAL A 32 7.31 -10.70 10.67
C VAL A 32 8.60 -11.25 11.25
N SER A 33 8.92 -12.51 10.96
CA SER A 33 10.18 -13.15 11.35
C SER A 33 10.66 -14.11 10.26
N HIS A 34 11.96 -14.38 10.20
CA HIS A 34 12.55 -15.36 9.29
C HIS A 34 13.86 -15.92 9.85
N ALA A 35 13.95 -17.23 10.01
CA ALA A 35 15.11 -17.89 10.65
C ALA A 35 16.41 -17.78 9.83
N ASN A 36 16.30 -17.73 8.49
CA ASN A 36 17.46 -17.77 7.58
C ASN A 36 17.67 -16.47 6.78
N HIS A 37 16.70 -15.56 6.79
CA HIS A 37 16.71 -14.32 6.01
C HIS A 37 16.25 -13.15 6.88
N ALA A 38 17.14 -12.70 7.77
CA ALA A 38 16.88 -11.55 8.64
C ALA A 38 16.61 -10.27 7.83
N ASP A 39 17.23 -10.16 6.66
CA ASP A 39 17.08 -9.09 5.68
C ASP A 39 15.67 -9.04 5.02
N MET A 40 14.89 -10.10 5.17
CA MET A 40 13.49 -10.15 4.72
C MET A 40 12.50 -9.60 5.77
N VAL A 41 12.92 -9.51 7.04
CA VAL A 41 12.05 -9.10 8.13
C VAL A 41 11.64 -7.63 7.98
N GLY A 42 10.36 -7.36 8.10
CA GLY A 42 9.79 -6.02 7.91
C GLY A 42 9.47 -5.67 6.45
N LEU A 43 9.98 -6.44 5.46
CA LEU A 43 9.66 -6.18 4.06
C LEU A 43 8.20 -6.51 3.75
N THR A 44 7.55 -5.60 3.04
CA THR A 44 6.25 -5.83 2.44
C THR A 44 6.43 -6.37 1.02
N ARG A 45 5.73 -7.44 0.69
CA ARG A 45 5.77 -8.08 -0.62
C ARG A 45 4.37 -8.16 -1.23
N LEU A 46 4.30 -8.18 -2.55
CA LEU A 46 3.08 -8.39 -3.32
C LEU A 46 3.09 -9.79 -3.93
N VAL A 47 2.00 -10.52 -3.78
CA VAL A 47 1.77 -11.76 -4.51
C VAL A 47 1.69 -11.45 -5.99
N THR A 48 2.50 -12.12 -6.81
CA THR A 48 2.54 -11.93 -8.26
C THR A 48 1.91 -13.09 -9.03
N THR A 49 2.15 -14.31 -8.57
CA THR A 49 1.67 -15.53 -9.24
C THR A 49 1.27 -16.55 -8.20
N VAL A 50 0.11 -17.18 -8.39
CA VAL A 50 -0.39 -18.26 -7.52
C VAL A 50 -0.38 -19.58 -8.29
N GLN A 51 0.08 -20.63 -7.62
CA GLN A 51 0.11 -22.00 -8.10
C GLN A 51 -0.62 -22.93 -7.12
N THR A 52 -0.94 -24.13 -7.53
CA THR A 52 -1.61 -25.13 -6.67
C THR A 52 -0.84 -25.40 -5.37
N VAL A 53 0.48 -25.38 -5.42
CA VAL A 53 1.37 -25.75 -4.31
C VAL A 53 2.10 -24.59 -3.67
N GLY A 54 1.83 -23.35 -4.09
CA GLY A 54 2.48 -22.17 -3.52
C GLY A 54 2.23 -20.91 -4.32
N PHE A 55 2.97 -19.85 -4.00
CA PHE A 55 2.88 -18.59 -4.71
C PHE A 55 4.23 -17.87 -4.76
N TYR A 56 4.38 -17.01 -5.75
CA TYR A 56 5.50 -16.07 -5.85
C TYR A 56 5.10 -14.69 -5.36
N SER A 57 6.07 -13.98 -4.78
CA SER A 57 5.88 -12.60 -4.33
C SER A 57 7.14 -11.79 -4.58
N LYS A 58 6.98 -10.48 -4.83
CA LYS A 58 8.07 -9.52 -5.03
C LYS A 58 8.00 -8.44 -3.97
N VAL A 59 9.15 -7.86 -3.62
CA VAL A 59 9.20 -6.72 -2.69
C VAL A 59 8.45 -5.56 -3.31
N LYS A 60 7.55 -4.97 -2.53
CA LYS A 60 6.72 -3.85 -2.97
C LYS A 60 7.62 -2.66 -3.30
N ASP A 61 7.37 -2.04 -4.45
CA ASP A 61 8.07 -0.84 -4.92
C ASP A 61 9.60 -0.99 -5.10
N GLN A 62 10.11 -2.23 -5.12
CA GLN A 62 11.53 -2.56 -5.28
C GLN A 62 11.73 -3.71 -6.30
N PRO A 63 11.58 -3.46 -7.60
CA PRO A 63 11.68 -4.50 -8.63
C PRO A 63 13.09 -5.13 -8.70
N GLU A 64 14.13 -4.38 -8.39
CA GLU A 64 15.52 -4.83 -8.43
C GLU A 64 15.98 -5.53 -7.14
N HIS A 65 15.13 -5.60 -6.12
CA HIS A 65 15.49 -6.26 -4.87
C HIS A 65 15.83 -7.75 -5.11
N PRO A 66 16.86 -8.33 -4.46
CA PRO A 66 17.25 -9.74 -4.67
C PRO A 66 16.09 -10.73 -4.53
N PHE A 67 15.16 -10.49 -3.60
CA PHE A 67 13.95 -11.32 -3.46
C PHE A 67 12.91 -11.09 -4.56
N SER A 68 12.95 -9.98 -5.27
CA SER A 68 12.09 -9.73 -6.43
C SER A 68 12.63 -10.37 -7.69
N THR A 69 13.95 -10.48 -7.83
CA THR A 69 14.64 -11.00 -9.01
C THR A 69 14.96 -12.51 -8.95
N CYS A 70 14.86 -13.11 -7.77
CA CYS A 70 15.12 -14.54 -7.60
C CYS A 70 14.12 -15.43 -8.41
N ASN A 71 14.42 -16.73 -8.52
CA ASN A 71 13.63 -17.69 -9.30
C ASN A 71 13.38 -17.23 -10.76
N HIS A 72 14.43 -16.80 -11.45
CA HIS A 72 14.36 -16.30 -12.83
C HIS A 72 13.42 -15.09 -12.97
N GLY A 73 13.46 -14.18 -12.01
CA GLY A 73 12.65 -12.94 -11.99
C GLY A 73 11.20 -13.13 -11.55
N LYS A 74 10.79 -14.34 -11.12
CA LYS A 74 9.45 -14.59 -10.61
C LYS A 74 9.23 -14.07 -9.19
N GLY A 75 10.31 -13.88 -8.44
CA GLY A 75 10.28 -13.44 -7.06
C GLY A 75 10.45 -14.59 -6.05
N PHE A 76 10.24 -14.27 -4.79
CA PHE A 76 10.37 -15.23 -3.70
C PHE A 76 9.21 -16.22 -3.68
N TYR A 77 9.54 -17.52 -3.65
CA TYR A 77 8.53 -18.58 -3.62
C TYR A 77 8.17 -18.97 -2.19
N THR A 78 6.89 -18.98 -1.90
CA THR A 78 6.32 -19.50 -0.66
C THR A 78 5.51 -20.75 -0.97
N ASP A 79 5.97 -21.91 -0.46
CA ASP A 79 5.28 -23.19 -0.62
C ASP A 79 4.08 -23.24 0.33
N PHE A 80 2.92 -23.67 -0.16
CA PHE A 80 1.78 -23.94 0.70
C PHE A 80 2.03 -25.17 1.62
N GLY A 81 2.97 -26.04 1.24
CA GLY A 81 3.30 -27.22 1.99
C GLY A 81 2.10 -28.14 2.26
N LYS A 82 2.27 -29.02 3.22
CA LYS A 82 1.18 -29.81 3.79
C LYS A 82 0.52 -29.01 4.91
N ALA A 83 -0.76 -29.27 5.22
CA ALA A 83 -1.52 -28.55 6.25
C ALA A 83 -0.80 -28.49 7.61
N GLY A 84 -0.01 -29.53 7.98
CA GLY A 84 0.77 -29.56 9.21
C GLY A 84 1.98 -28.62 9.25
N ASN A 85 2.36 -27.98 8.14
CA ASN A 85 3.47 -27.02 8.07
C ASN A 85 3.07 -25.64 8.52
N TYR A 86 1.78 -25.37 8.56
CA TYR A 86 1.21 -24.05 8.83
C TYR A 86 0.55 -24.03 10.20
N ILE A 87 0.84 -22.97 10.97
CA ILE A 87 0.18 -22.69 12.24
C ILE A 87 -0.48 -21.32 12.09
N PHE A 88 -1.75 -21.26 12.41
CA PHE A 88 -2.55 -20.05 12.37
C PHE A 88 -2.73 -19.54 13.79
N ASP A 89 -2.14 -18.40 14.10
CA ASP A 89 -2.13 -17.79 15.42
C ASP A 89 -2.58 -16.32 15.30
N GLY A 90 -3.87 -16.11 15.46
CA GLY A 90 -4.49 -14.81 15.23
C GLY A 90 -4.29 -14.35 13.79
N THR A 91 -3.64 -13.21 13.61
CA THR A 91 -3.35 -12.61 12.29
C THR A 91 -2.03 -13.10 11.70
N THR A 92 -1.23 -13.85 12.47
CA THR A 92 0.08 -14.34 12.02
C THR A 92 -0.02 -15.77 11.51
N VAL A 93 0.55 -16.00 10.34
CA VAL A 93 0.70 -17.32 9.73
C VAL A 93 2.14 -17.77 9.90
N LYS A 94 2.36 -18.81 10.72
CA LYS A 94 3.67 -19.38 10.99
C LYS A 94 3.91 -20.59 10.09
N VAL A 95 5.09 -20.67 9.50
CA VAL A 95 5.47 -21.76 8.59
C VAL A 95 6.64 -22.54 9.17
N LYS A 96 6.47 -23.86 9.29
CA LYS A 96 7.50 -24.80 9.74
C LYS A 96 8.20 -25.50 8.57
N ASP A 97 9.49 -25.85 8.74
CA ASP A 97 10.17 -26.74 7.80
C ASP A 97 9.83 -28.21 8.08
N THR A 98 9.17 -28.85 7.13
CA THR A 98 8.84 -30.29 7.24
C THR A 98 9.95 -31.20 6.78
N ARG A 99 10.99 -30.68 6.15
CA ARG A 99 12.08 -31.49 5.58
C ARG A 99 13.09 -31.97 6.63
N LYS A 100 13.04 -31.41 7.83
CA LYS A 100 13.91 -31.79 8.95
C LYS A 100 13.07 -31.88 10.22
N GLN A 101 13.08 -33.05 10.88
CA GLN A 101 12.56 -33.22 12.23
C GLN A 101 13.25 -32.19 13.13
N ASP A 102 12.50 -31.47 13.95
CA ASP A 102 12.96 -30.50 14.97
C ASP A 102 13.37 -29.10 14.50
N ARG A 103 13.08 -28.67 13.28
CA ARG A 103 13.15 -27.24 12.97
C ARG A 103 11.84 -26.55 13.38
N GLY A 104 11.96 -25.57 14.26
CA GLY A 104 10.86 -24.71 14.68
C GLY A 104 10.26 -23.92 13.51
N VAL A 105 9.57 -22.85 13.82
CA VAL A 105 9.03 -21.91 12.83
C VAL A 105 10.17 -21.32 12.01
N ILE A 106 10.08 -21.42 10.66
CA ILE A 106 11.08 -20.86 9.76
C ILE A 106 10.81 -19.39 9.51
N TYR A 107 9.56 -19.05 9.28
CA TYR A 107 9.12 -17.66 9.05
C TYR A 107 7.67 -17.46 9.46
N GLU A 108 7.35 -16.21 9.74
CA GLU A 108 6.03 -15.74 10.11
C GLU A 108 5.59 -14.65 9.15
N LEU A 109 4.36 -14.73 8.69
CA LEU A 109 3.78 -13.82 7.71
C LEU A 109 2.48 -13.23 8.23
N GLU A 110 2.26 -11.96 7.92
CA GLU A 110 0.98 -11.28 7.99
C GLU A 110 0.50 -10.97 6.58
N PHE A 111 -0.80 -11.09 6.34
CA PHE A 111 -1.41 -10.84 5.03
C PHE A 111 -2.43 -9.70 5.13
N TYR A 112 -2.49 -8.87 4.11
CA TYR A 112 -3.36 -7.71 4.06
C TYR A 112 -4.26 -7.75 2.83
N ASP A 113 -5.55 -7.46 3.01
CA ASP A 113 -6.49 -7.49 1.91
C ASP A 113 -6.28 -6.29 0.98
N ARG A 114 -6.33 -6.58 -0.32
CA ARG A 114 -6.29 -5.56 -1.36
C ARG A 114 -7.55 -4.70 -1.39
N GLU A 115 -8.69 -5.26 -1.00
CA GLU A 115 -9.96 -4.54 -1.02
C GLU A 115 -9.99 -3.37 -0.05
N GLN A 116 -9.31 -3.48 1.09
CA GLN A 116 -9.11 -2.35 2.00
C GLN A 116 -8.34 -1.20 1.34
N ASN A 117 -7.34 -1.52 0.48
CA ASN A 117 -6.64 -0.52 -0.34
C ASN A 117 -7.52 0.05 -1.46
N MET A 118 -8.39 -0.77 -2.04
CA MET A 118 -9.28 -0.30 -3.11
C MET A 118 -10.37 0.63 -2.59
N GLU A 119 -10.92 0.37 -1.41
CA GLU A 119 -11.89 1.28 -0.77
C GLU A 119 -11.24 2.63 -0.44
N GLU A 120 -10.05 2.61 0.15
CA GLU A 120 -9.28 3.83 0.46
C GLU A 120 -8.92 4.58 -0.84
N THR A 121 -8.39 3.90 -1.85
CA THR A 121 -8.08 4.49 -3.16
C THR A 121 -9.34 4.97 -3.90
N MET A 122 -10.47 4.29 -3.76
CA MET A 122 -11.74 4.74 -4.33
C MET A 122 -12.33 5.94 -3.57
N MET A 123 -12.14 6.01 -2.24
CA MET A 123 -12.50 7.19 -1.44
C MET A 123 -11.66 8.40 -1.86
N ASP A 124 -10.33 8.22 -1.97
CA ASP A 124 -9.43 9.28 -2.43
C ASP A 124 -9.81 9.76 -3.84
N ARG A 125 -10.06 8.85 -4.78
CA ARG A 125 -10.51 9.19 -6.15
C ARG A 125 -11.87 9.89 -6.16
N LYS A 126 -12.81 9.46 -5.32
CA LYS A 126 -14.11 10.14 -5.20
C LYS A 126 -13.94 11.55 -4.65
N MET A 127 -13.05 11.73 -3.66
CA MET A 127 -12.75 13.05 -3.11
C MET A 127 -12.08 13.94 -4.16
N VAL A 128 -11.08 13.43 -4.88
CA VAL A 128 -10.43 14.18 -5.98
C VAL A 128 -11.44 14.56 -7.08
N ASN A 129 -12.31 13.64 -7.48
CA ASN A 129 -13.36 13.94 -8.47
C ASN A 129 -14.35 14.98 -7.94
N PHE A 130 -14.74 14.89 -6.68
CA PHE A 130 -15.58 15.90 -6.03
C PHE A 130 -14.91 17.27 -6.05
N ILE A 131 -13.62 17.37 -5.72
CA ILE A 131 -12.86 18.62 -5.78
C ILE A 131 -12.82 19.15 -7.21
N ARG A 132 -12.58 18.29 -8.22
CA ARG A 132 -12.59 18.69 -9.63
C ARG A 132 -13.94 19.23 -10.10
N GLU A 133 -15.04 18.65 -9.62
CA GLU A 133 -16.40 19.10 -9.93
C GLU A 133 -16.72 20.44 -9.23
N GLN A 134 -16.25 20.63 -8.01
CA GLN A 134 -16.45 21.89 -7.26
C GLN A 134 -15.58 23.04 -7.80
N TYR A 135 -14.38 22.72 -8.31
CA TYR A 135 -13.39 23.69 -8.76
C TYR A 135 -12.93 23.40 -10.19
N PRO A 136 -13.84 23.46 -11.20
CA PRO A 136 -13.43 23.26 -12.57
C PRO A 136 -12.48 24.37 -13.03
N PRO A 137 -11.63 24.11 -14.05
CA PRO A 137 -10.78 25.14 -14.65
C PRO A 137 -11.57 26.40 -15.01
N GLY A 138 -11.01 27.56 -14.74
CA GLY A 138 -11.67 28.84 -14.91
C GLY A 138 -12.47 29.33 -13.70
N THR A 139 -12.63 28.54 -12.64
CA THR A 139 -13.30 28.95 -11.41
C THR A 139 -12.50 30.06 -10.73
N ARG A 140 -13.14 31.19 -10.42
CA ARG A 140 -12.53 32.29 -9.66
C ARG A 140 -12.57 31.99 -8.18
N ILE A 141 -11.41 32.06 -7.53
CA ILE A 141 -11.25 31.84 -6.09
C ILE A 141 -10.60 33.07 -5.46
N ARG A 142 -11.08 33.43 -4.27
CA ARG A 142 -10.46 34.44 -3.40
C ARG A 142 -9.86 33.77 -2.19
N LEU A 143 -8.56 33.98 -1.96
CA LEU A 143 -7.85 33.43 -0.83
C LEU A 143 -8.31 34.12 0.49
N ASN A 144 -8.78 33.33 1.43
CA ASN A 144 -9.15 33.82 2.75
C ASN A 144 -7.96 33.83 3.72
N ALA A 145 -7.17 32.77 3.72
CA ALA A 145 -5.97 32.61 4.55
C ALA A 145 -5.04 31.57 3.91
N MET A 146 -3.74 31.67 4.20
CA MET A 146 -2.74 30.69 3.83
C MET A 146 -1.71 30.59 4.94
N ASP A 147 -1.40 29.37 5.35
CA ASP A 147 -0.36 29.06 6.33
C ASP A 147 0.91 28.56 5.61
N ASP A 148 1.57 29.48 4.91
CA ASP A 148 2.90 29.24 4.29
C ASP A 148 3.90 30.20 4.92
N PRO A 149 4.84 29.71 5.76
CA PRO A 149 5.79 30.55 6.48
C PRO A 149 6.87 31.15 5.57
N HIS A 150 7.05 30.66 4.35
CA HIS A 150 8.14 31.09 3.48
C HIS A 150 7.71 32.04 2.36
N HIS A 151 6.56 31.76 1.74
CA HIS A 151 6.10 32.50 0.57
C HIS A 151 4.58 32.66 0.53
N PRO A 152 3.94 33.26 1.55
CA PRO A 152 2.50 33.35 1.61
C PRO A 152 1.93 34.20 0.46
N ILE A 153 0.78 33.82 -0.04
CA ILE A 153 -0.07 34.70 -0.83
C ILE A 153 -0.96 35.48 0.15
N LEU A 154 -1.07 36.78 -0.07
CA LEU A 154 -1.82 37.61 0.87
C LEU A 154 -3.32 37.29 0.83
N PRO A 155 -3.98 37.26 1.98
CA PRO A 155 -5.45 37.17 2.05
C PRO A 155 -6.12 38.21 1.16
N GLY A 156 -7.20 37.85 0.49
CA GLY A 156 -7.90 38.68 -0.45
C GLY A 156 -7.39 38.63 -1.88
N THR A 157 -6.23 37.99 -2.14
CA THR A 157 -5.76 37.76 -3.51
C THR A 157 -6.74 36.86 -4.23
N GLU A 158 -7.09 37.22 -5.44
CA GLU A 158 -7.93 36.40 -6.33
C GLU A 158 -7.09 35.68 -7.36
N GLY A 159 -7.63 34.61 -7.91
CA GLY A 159 -7.01 33.82 -8.97
C GLY A 159 -8.02 32.92 -9.66
N GLU A 160 -7.57 32.28 -10.69
CA GLU A 160 -8.33 31.33 -11.50
C GLU A 160 -7.77 29.92 -11.35
N VAL A 161 -8.63 28.92 -11.17
CA VAL A 161 -8.25 27.51 -11.17
C VAL A 161 -7.72 27.13 -12.54
N ASP A 162 -6.50 26.59 -12.57
CA ASP A 162 -5.91 26.03 -13.80
C ASP A 162 -6.34 24.57 -13.98
N PHE A 163 -6.07 23.76 -12.98
CA PHE A 163 -6.50 22.34 -12.92
C PHE A 163 -6.42 21.81 -11.47
N VAL A 164 -7.01 20.63 -11.26
CA VAL A 164 -6.86 19.83 -10.04
C VAL A 164 -6.09 18.55 -10.39
N ASP A 165 -5.01 18.27 -9.67
CA ASP A 165 -4.19 17.09 -9.92
C ASP A 165 -4.81 15.79 -9.37
N ASP A 166 -4.06 14.67 -9.44
CA ASP A 166 -4.52 13.36 -8.97
C ASP A 166 -4.43 13.19 -7.43
N GLU A 167 -3.83 14.14 -6.74
CA GLU A 167 -3.77 14.21 -5.28
C GLU A 167 -4.81 15.18 -4.70
N GLY A 168 -5.61 15.84 -5.55
CA GLY A 168 -6.65 16.80 -5.17
C GLY A 168 -6.12 18.20 -4.90
N GLN A 169 -4.87 18.52 -5.24
CA GLN A 169 -4.34 19.86 -5.12
C GLN A 169 -4.92 20.76 -6.22
N ILE A 170 -5.36 21.96 -5.85
CA ILE A 170 -5.95 22.92 -6.79
C ILE A 170 -4.85 23.84 -7.29
N PHE A 171 -4.41 23.69 -8.52
CA PHE A 171 -3.43 24.57 -9.14
C PHE A 171 -4.07 25.87 -9.60
N MET A 172 -3.47 26.99 -9.20
CA MET A 172 -4.01 28.31 -9.35
C MET A 172 -3.14 29.21 -10.24
N LYS A 173 -3.78 30.02 -11.06
CA LYS A 173 -3.18 31.21 -11.68
C LYS A 173 -3.63 32.45 -10.87
N TRP A 174 -2.80 32.86 -9.92
CA TRP A 174 -3.11 34.02 -9.11
C TRP A 174 -2.95 35.33 -9.88
N ASP A 175 -3.81 36.31 -9.64
CA ASP A 175 -3.76 37.59 -10.34
C ASP A 175 -2.47 38.38 -10.05
N ASN A 176 -1.72 38.02 -9.01
CA ASN A 176 -0.39 38.54 -8.73
C ASN A 176 0.74 37.82 -9.49
N GLY A 177 0.40 36.93 -10.45
CA GLY A 177 1.34 36.21 -11.31
C GLY A 177 1.97 34.96 -10.68
N ARG A 178 1.55 34.55 -9.48
CA ARG A 178 2.05 33.34 -8.81
C ARG A 178 1.23 32.09 -9.21
N THR A 179 1.83 30.92 -9.00
CA THR A 179 1.25 29.60 -9.38
C THR A 179 1.22 28.62 -8.20
N LEU A 180 1.15 29.13 -6.95
CA LEU A 180 1.13 28.27 -5.77
C LEU A 180 -0.20 27.49 -5.70
N PRO A 181 -0.17 26.14 -5.54
CA PRO A 181 -1.39 25.36 -5.41
C PRO A 181 -2.02 25.53 -4.02
N LEU A 182 -3.33 25.25 -3.95
CA LEU A 182 -4.08 25.13 -2.71
C LEU A 182 -4.24 23.66 -2.36
N ILE A 183 -4.10 23.34 -1.08
CA ILE A 183 -4.45 22.04 -0.49
C ILE A 183 -5.78 22.26 0.22
N PRO A 184 -6.90 21.68 -0.25
CA PRO A 184 -8.22 21.85 0.37
C PRO A 184 -8.34 21.15 1.72
#